data_6cbe94b4ce31309446f2532dbdae9191
#
_entry.id   6cbe94b4ce31309446f2532dbdae9191
#
_cell.length_a   1.000
_cell.length_b   1.000
_cell.length_c   1.000
_cell.angle_alpha   90.00
_cell.angle_beta   90.00
_cell.angle_gamma   90.00
#
_symmetry.space_group_name_H-M   'P 1'
#
loop_
_entity.id
_entity.type
_entity.pdbx_description
1 polymer ?
#
loop_
_entity_poly.entity_id
_entity_poly.type
_entity_poly.pdbx_seq_one_letter_code
_entity_poly.pdbx_strand_id
1 'polypeptide(L)'
;MQTPQILIVEDEQVTRNTLKSIFEAEGYAVFEASNGEEMHQVLSDYPINLVIMDINLPGKNGLLLARELREQADVALMFLTGRDNEVDKILGLEIGADDYITKPFNPRELTIRARNLLSRSMHTGTTQEEKRSVEKYVFNGWELDINSRSLVSPDGDSYKLPRSEFRALLHFCENPGKIQTRADLLKKMTGRELKPHDRTVDVTIRRIRKHFESVSGTPEIIATIHGEGYRFCGDLED
;
A
#
# COMPACT_ATOMS: atom_id res chain seq x y z
N MET A 1 15.68 -17.01 7.53
CA MET A 1 14.81 -15.90 7.09
C MET A 1 14.86 -14.82 8.17
N GLN A 2 15.05 -13.57 7.82
CA GLN A 2 15.00 -12.49 8.81
C GLN A 2 13.56 -12.29 9.31
N THR A 3 13.38 -12.15 10.61
CA THR A 3 12.09 -11.84 11.23
C THR A 3 11.62 -10.46 10.73
N PRO A 4 10.40 -10.31 10.19
CA PRO A 4 9.91 -9.01 9.76
C PRO A 4 9.84 -8.01 10.91
N GLN A 5 10.19 -6.77 10.63
CA GLN A 5 10.28 -5.69 11.59
C GLN A 5 9.09 -4.73 11.43
N ILE A 6 8.40 -4.46 12.54
CA ILE A 6 7.22 -3.59 12.60
C ILE A 6 7.56 -2.38 13.46
N LEU A 7 7.29 -1.18 12.95
CA LEU A 7 7.35 0.05 13.73
C LEU A 7 5.91 0.50 14.08
N ILE A 8 5.66 0.74 15.36
CA ILE A 8 4.40 1.29 15.87
C ILE A 8 4.65 2.76 16.22
N VAL A 9 3.86 3.66 15.61
CA VAL A 9 3.90 5.11 15.87
C VAL A 9 2.56 5.50 16.49
N GLU A 10 2.55 5.68 17.80
CA GLU A 10 1.35 5.88 18.62
C GLU A 10 1.75 6.65 19.89
N ASP A 11 1.10 7.74 20.20
CA ASP A 11 1.44 8.56 21.38
C ASP A 11 0.92 7.98 22.69
N GLU A 12 -0.25 7.32 22.66
CA GLU A 12 -0.83 6.71 23.84
C GLU A 12 -0.09 5.44 24.24
N GLN A 13 0.62 5.47 25.36
CA GLN A 13 1.46 4.36 25.81
C GLN A 13 0.70 3.04 26.01
N VAL A 14 -0.55 3.09 26.49
CA VAL A 14 -1.37 1.89 26.70
C VAL A 14 -1.68 1.20 25.38
N THR A 15 -2.09 1.97 24.38
CA THR A 15 -2.37 1.48 23.03
C THR A 15 -1.09 0.95 22.38
N ARG A 16 0.04 1.68 22.51
CA ARG A 16 1.34 1.28 21.97
C ARG A 16 1.82 -0.04 22.57
N ASN A 17 1.76 -0.20 23.91
CA ASN A 17 2.11 -1.45 24.61
C ASN A 17 1.20 -2.62 24.19
N THR A 18 -0.09 -2.36 24.00
CA THR A 18 -1.06 -3.37 23.54
C THR A 18 -0.70 -3.86 22.13
N LEU A 19 -0.44 -2.95 21.22
CA LEU A 19 -0.02 -3.28 19.85
C LEU A 19 1.29 -4.07 19.84
N LYS A 20 2.27 -3.65 20.62
CA LYS A 20 3.54 -4.34 20.78
C LYS A 20 3.34 -5.78 21.22
N SER A 21 2.60 -5.99 22.31
CA SER A 21 2.32 -7.32 22.85
C SER A 21 1.62 -8.23 21.83
N ILE A 22 0.69 -7.70 21.03
CA ILE A 22 0.00 -8.44 19.97
C ILE A 22 0.99 -8.92 18.91
N PHE A 23 1.88 -8.06 18.42
CA PHE A 23 2.80 -8.41 17.34
C PHE A 23 3.99 -9.25 17.82
N GLU A 24 4.49 -9.02 19.02
CA GLU A 24 5.53 -9.88 19.63
C GLU A 24 5.01 -11.30 19.83
N ALA A 25 3.75 -11.48 20.25
CA ALA A 25 3.11 -12.80 20.36
C ALA A 25 2.99 -13.53 19.03
N GLU A 26 2.90 -12.81 17.90
CA GLU A 26 2.92 -13.37 16.54
C GLU A 26 4.35 -13.59 16.00
N GLY A 27 5.39 -13.28 16.78
CA GLY A 27 6.79 -13.53 16.45
C GLY A 27 7.46 -12.43 15.61
N TYR A 28 6.91 -11.21 15.57
CA TYR A 28 7.53 -10.07 14.90
C TYR A 28 8.52 -9.35 15.81
N ALA A 29 9.55 -8.73 15.21
CA ALA A 29 10.37 -7.76 15.91
C ALA A 29 9.65 -6.41 15.90
N VAL A 30 9.40 -5.83 17.08
CA VAL A 30 8.59 -4.62 17.24
C VAL A 30 9.42 -3.47 17.75
N PHE A 31 9.33 -2.34 17.05
CA PHE A 31 9.90 -1.06 17.42
C PHE A 31 8.78 -0.07 17.74
N GLU A 32 9.05 0.88 18.60
CA GLU A 32 8.07 1.84 19.10
C GLU A 32 8.56 3.26 18.87
N ALA A 33 7.63 4.14 18.55
CA ALA A 33 7.82 5.58 18.51
C ALA A 33 6.56 6.26 19.05
N SER A 34 6.73 7.31 19.84
CA SER A 34 5.63 8.11 20.38
C SER A 34 5.34 9.36 19.56
N ASN A 35 6.21 9.69 18.61
CA ASN A 35 6.15 10.90 17.78
C ASN A 35 6.98 10.74 16.49
N GLY A 36 6.97 11.77 15.64
CA GLY A 36 7.66 11.75 14.35
C GLY A 36 9.20 11.71 14.47
N GLU A 37 9.78 12.33 15.47
CA GLU A 37 11.25 12.35 15.65
C GLU A 37 11.77 10.94 15.97
N GLU A 38 11.12 10.27 16.92
CA GLU A 38 11.44 8.88 17.25
C GLU A 38 11.19 7.95 16.06
N MET A 39 10.11 8.18 15.29
CA MET A 39 9.84 7.43 14.05
C MET A 39 11.02 7.53 13.07
N HIS A 40 11.49 8.74 12.78
CA HIS A 40 12.60 8.95 11.86
C HIS A 40 13.90 8.31 12.34
N GLN A 41 14.18 8.38 13.65
CA GLN A 41 15.34 7.72 14.24
C GLN A 41 15.30 6.20 14.02
N VAL A 42 14.14 5.56 14.33
CA VAL A 42 13.99 4.11 14.16
C VAL A 42 14.11 3.71 12.69
N LEU A 43 13.53 4.49 11.76
CA LEU A 43 13.63 4.22 10.32
C LEU A 43 15.05 4.35 9.79
N SER A 44 15.89 5.23 10.39
CA SER A 44 17.30 5.36 10.05
C SER A 44 18.14 4.17 10.54
N ASP A 45 17.81 3.63 11.72
CA ASP A 45 18.62 2.62 12.39
C ASP A 45 18.24 1.19 12.02
N TYR A 46 16.99 0.96 11.58
CA TYR A 46 16.45 -0.39 11.39
C TYR A 46 15.71 -0.55 10.06
N PRO A 47 15.85 -1.73 9.39
CA PRO A 47 15.16 -2.02 8.14
C PRO A 47 13.68 -2.40 8.37
N ILE A 48 12.84 -1.42 8.67
CA ILE A 48 11.42 -1.60 8.95
C ILE A 48 10.67 -2.12 7.70
N ASN A 49 9.80 -3.11 7.89
CA ASN A 49 9.00 -3.72 6.84
C ASN A 49 7.55 -3.22 6.83
N LEU A 50 7.02 -2.82 7.99
CA LEU A 50 5.67 -2.28 8.16
C LEU A 50 5.69 -1.17 9.20
N VAL A 51 5.09 -0.04 8.87
CA VAL A 51 4.77 1.03 9.83
C VAL A 51 3.28 0.98 10.13
N ILE A 52 2.92 0.93 11.42
CA ILE A 52 1.55 1.09 11.91
C ILE A 52 1.50 2.42 12.62
N MET A 53 0.70 3.36 12.11
CA MET A 53 0.74 4.75 12.52
C MET A 53 -0.65 5.26 12.90
N ASP A 54 -0.77 5.89 14.07
CA ASP A 54 -1.96 6.67 14.39
C ASP A 54 -2.00 7.94 13.54
N ILE A 55 -3.19 8.28 13.05
CA ILE A 55 -3.42 9.55 12.36
C ILE A 55 -3.37 10.70 13.35
N ASN A 56 -3.90 10.52 14.55
CA ASN A 56 -4.08 11.57 15.55
C ASN A 56 -2.88 11.67 16.51
N LEU A 57 -1.68 11.89 15.98
CA LEU A 57 -0.50 12.12 16.80
C LEU A 57 -0.43 13.59 17.26
N PRO A 58 0.02 13.86 18.50
CA PRO A 58 0.22 15.21 18.98
C PRO A 58 1.36 15.91 18.25
N GLY A 59 1.21 17.18 17.96
CA GLY A 59 2.21 18.00 17.27
C GLY A 59 2.15 17.82 15.76
N LYS A 60 2.83 16.83 15.20
CA LYS A 60 2.83 16.56 13.75
C LYS A 60 1.81 15.49 13.43
N ASN A 61 0.76 15.84 12.68
CA ASN A 61 -0.29 14.91 12.27
C ASN A 61 0.31 13.69 11.52
N GLY A 62 -0.15 12.48 11.85
CA GLY A 62 0.27 11.23 11.23
C GLY A 62 0.16 11.21 9.70
N LEU A 63 -0.78 11.97 9.12
CA LEU A 63 -0.88 12.13 7.66
C LEU A 63 0.34 12.84 7.07
N LEU A 64 0.89 13.86 7.75
CA LEU A 64 2.11 14.55 7.30
C LEU A 64 3.32 13.62 7.42
N LEU A 65 3.43 12.89 8.54
CA LEU A 65 4.51 11.91 8.73
C LEU A 65 4.46 10.80 7.68
N ALA A 66 3.27 10.35 7.31
CA ALA A 66 3.09 9.36 6.27
C ALA A 66 3.55 9.86 4.89
N ARG A 67 3.30 11.12 4.58
CA ARG A 67 3.79 11.74 3.35
C ARG A 67 5.31 11.77 3.30
N GLU A 68 5.96 12.21 4.38
CA GLU A 68 7.42 12.20 4.51
C GLU A 68 7.98 10.78 4.39
N LEU A 69 7.32 9.81 5.02
CA LEU A 69 7.70 8.40 4.92
C LEU A 69 7.67 7.92 3.47
N ARG A 70 6.65 8.29 2.69
CA ARG A 70 6.53 7.89 1.27
C ARG A 70 7.59 8.49 0.37
N GLU A 71 8.09 9.67 0.70
CA GLU A 71 9.20 10.30 -0.02
C GLU A 71 10.55 9.63 0.28
N GLN A 72 10.70 9.03 1.46
CA GLN A 72 11.98 8.51 1.95
C GLN A 72 12.12 6.98 1.89
N ALA A 73 11.02 6.24 2.04
CA ALA A 73 11.07 4.79 2.21
C ALA A 73 9.93 4.04 1.53
N ASP A 74 10.28 2.88 0.96
CA ASP A 74 9.33 1.91 0.42
C ASP A 74 8.99 0.86 1.49
N VAL A 75 8.23 1.27 2.49
CA VAL A 75 7.76 0.44 3.59
C VAL A 75 6.25 0.28 3.52
N ALA A 76 5.70 -0.86 3.95
CA ALA A 76 4.25 -0.99 4.09
C ALA A 76 3.74 -0.02 5.16
N LEU A 77 2.60 0.63 4.90
CA LEU A 77 2.00 1.58 5.83
C LEU A 77 0.53 1.23 6.11
N MET A 78 0.20 1.04 7.38
CA MET A 78 -1.16 0.87 7.87
C MET A 78 -1.51 1.98 8.84
N PHE A 79 -2.63 2.65 8.63
CA PHE A 79 -3.12 3.62 9.59
C PHE A 79 -4.00 3.02 10.67
N LEU A 80 -3.83 3.57 11.89
CA LEU A 80 -4.84 3.48 12.95
C LEU A 80 -5.68 4.76 12.92
N THR A 81 -7.01 4.64 13.01
CA THR A 81 -7.91 5.79 12.93
C THR A 81 -9.10 5.62 13.87
N GLY A 82 -9.68 6.72 14.37
CA GLY A 82 -10.93 6.71 15.10
C GLY A 82 -12.12 6.26 14.23
N ARG A 83 -13.20 5.79 14.87
CA ARG A 83 -14.36 5.20 14.18
C ARG A 83 -15.07 6.15 13.20
N ASP A 84 -15.10 7.44 13.49
CA ASP A 84 -16.03 8.40 12.88
C ASP A 84 -15.36 9.31 11.82
N ASN A 85 -14.11 9.05 11.46
CA ASN A 85 -13.38 9.94 10.57
C ASN A 85 -13.18 9.31 9.18
N GLU A 86 -14.25 9.27 8.36
CA GLU A 86 -14.16 8.82 6.96
C GLU A 86 -13.23 9.72 6.14
N VAL A 87 -13.14 11.00 6.49
CA VAL A 87 -12.27 11.96 5.79
C VAL A 87 -10.81 11.58 6.00
N ASP A 88 -10.39 11.28 7.24
CA ASP A 88 -9.01 10.87 7.53
C ASP A 88 -8.65 9.55 6.87
N LYS A 89 -9.60 8.60 6.76
CA LYS A 89 -9.39 7.35 6.02
C LYS A 89 -9.10 7.62 4.54
N ILE A 90 -9.90 8.47 3.91
CA ILE A 90 -9.72 8.84 2.50
C ILE A 90 -8.40 9.59 2.33
N LEU A 91 -8.10 10.56 3.18
CA LEU A 91 -6.84 11.32 3.14
C LEU A 91 -5.63 10.41 3.35
N GLY A 92 -5.69 9.48 4.32
CA GLY A 92 -4.61 8.51 4.53
C GLY A 92 -4.36 7.62 3.32
N LEU A 93 -5.41 7.15 2.67
CA LEU A 93 -5.31 6.39 1.43
C LEU A 93 -4.77 7.24 0.27
N GLU A 94 -5.17 8.51 0.15
CA GLU A 94 -4.65 9.46 -0.86
C GLU A 94 -3.15 9.74 -0.71
N ILE A 95 -2.63 9.71 0.53
CA ILE A 95 -1.20 9.89 0.82
C ILE A 95 -0.38 8.64 0.46
N GLY A 96 -1.02 7.47 0.37
CA GLY A 96 -0.32 6.25 -0.01
C GLY A 96 -0.33 5.14 1.03
N ALA A 97 -1.19 5.19 2.03
CA ALA A 97 -1.36 4.04 2.91
C ALA A 97 -1.79 2.79 2.12
N ASP A 98 -1.28 1.65 2.55
CA ASP A 98 -1.61 0.36 1.95
C ASP A 98 -2.89 -0.22 2.54
N ASP A 99 -3.19 0.08 3.81
CA ASP A 99 -4.44 -0.29 4.49
C ASP A 99 -4.71 0.64 5.68
N TYR A 100 -5.88 0.49 6.30
CA TYR A 100 -6.25 1.17 7.53
C TYR A 100 -7.06 0.24 8.45
N ILE A 101 -7.02 0.50 9.75
CA ILE A 101 -7.86 -0.16 10.75
C ILE A 101 -8.42 0.85 11.74
N THR A 102 -9.68 0.65 12.16
CA THR A 102 -10.35 1.59 13.07
C THR A 102 -10.21 1.17 14.53
N LYS A 103 -9.96 2.14 15.42
CA LYS A 103 -10.03 1.96 16.88
C LYS A 103 -11.51 1.98 17.34
N PRO A 104 -11.93 1.10 18.26
CA PRO A 104 -11.17 -0.03 18.79
C PRO A 104 -11.04 -1.14 17.74
N PHE A 105 -9.85 -1.72 17.64
CA PHE A 105 -9.53 -2.76 16.66
C PHE A 105 -9.68 -4.16 17.28
N ASN A 106 -10.00 -5.13 16.43
CA ASN A 106 -9.91 -6.54 16.79
C ASN A 106 -8.47 -7.02 16.60
N PRO A 107 -7.79 -7.59 17.63
CA PRO A 107 -6.42 -8.06 17.52
C PRO A 107 -6.19 -9.04 16.37
N ARG A 108 -7.12 -9.98 16.16
CA ARG A 108 -7.02 -10.94 15.07
C ARG A 108 -7.15 -10.31 13.69
N GLU A 109 -8.02 -9.31 13.53
CA GLU A 109 -8.13 -8.55 12.27
C GLU A 109 -6.83 -7.78 12.00
N LEU A 110 -6.26 -7.14 13.03
CA LEU A 110 -5.02 -6.39 12.95
C LEU A 110 -3.85 -7.29 12.50
N THR A 111 -3.66 -8.44 13.14
CA THR A 111 -2.57 -9.38 12.81
C THR A 111 -2.73 -9.98 11.41
N ILE A 112 -3.95 -10.31 10.98
CA ILE A 112 -4.20 -10.79 9.62
C ILE A 112 -3.84 -9.73 8.58
N ARG A 113 -4.24 -8.47 8.79
CA ARG A 113 -3.92 -7.36 7.87
C ARG A 113 -2.41 -7.12 7.80
N ALA A 114 -1.73 -7.02 8.93
CA ALA A 114 -0.28 -6.86 9.00
C ALA A 114 0.45 -8.02 8.30
N ARG A 115 0.04 -9.27 8.55
CA ARG A 115 0.58 -10.45 7.88
C ARG A 115 0.42 -10.36 6.36
N ASN A 116 -0.74 -9.95 5.87
CA ASN A 116 -1.01 -9.79 4.45
C ASN A 116 -0.15 -8.69 3.81
N LEU A 117 0.13 -7.62 4.51
CA LEU A 117 1.05 -6.58 4.04
C LEU A 117 2.50 -7.07 4.03
N LEU A 118 2.93 -7.82 5.05
CA LEU A 118 4.28 -8.34 5.20
C LEU A 118 4.57 -9.55 4.31
N SER A 119 3.68 -10.56 4.23
CA SER A 119 3.92 -11.80 3.47
C SER A 119 4.17 -11.57 1.99
N ARG A 120 3.61 -10.51 1.44
CA ARG A 120 3.75 -10.12 0.05
C ARG A 120 5.01 -9.28 -0.24
N SER A 121 5.71 -8.84 0.81
CA SER A 121 7.03 -8.22 0.68
C SER A 121 8.16 -9.25 0.55
N MET A 122 7.90 -10.51 0.95
CA MET A 122 8.89 -11.60 0.93
C MET A 122 8.84 -12.47 -0.35
N HIS A 123 7.84 -12.29 -1.21
CA HIS A 123 7.72 -13.08 -2.45
C HIS A 123 8.44 -12.43 -3.63
N THR A 124 9.69 -12.04 -3.43
CA THR A 124 10.67 -11.85 -4.50
C THR A 124 11.60 -13.07 -4.66
N GLY A 125 11.15 -14.25 -4.23
CA GLY A 125 11.94 -15.45 -4.39
C GLY A 125 11.18 -16.70 -3.98
N THR A 126 11.04 -17.60 -4.94
CA THR A 126 10.63 -19.01 -4.87
C THR A 126 9.13 -19.32 -4.88
N THR A 127 8.59 -19.48 -6.07
CA THR A 127 7.93 -20.72 -6.44
C THR A 127 8.35 -21.10 -7.87
N GLN A 128 9.06 -22.21 -7.98
CA GLN A 128 9.41 -22.85 -9.24
C GLN A 128 8.14 -23.27 -9.95
N GLU A 129 7.87 -22.61 -11.06
CA GLU A 129 7.36 -23.20 -12.28
C GLU A 129 7.73 -22.22 -13.39
N GLU A 130 8.31 -22.74 -14.47
CA GLU A 130 8.84 -22.04 -15.63
C GLU A 130 7.78 -21.13 -16.29
N LYS A 131 7.58 -19.91 -15.73
CA LYS A 131 7.10 -18.78 -16.49
C LYS A 131 8.30 -17.87 -16.71
N ARG A 132 8.61 -17.53 -17.97
CA ARG A 132 9.51 -16.46 -18.34
C ARG A 132 9.27 -15.32 -17.35
N SER A 133 10.28 -14.96 -16.57
CA SER A 133 10.17 -13.88 -15.61
C SER A 133 9.97 -12.59 -16.40
N VAL A 134 8.74 -12.15 -16.53
CA VAL A 134 8.43 -10.83 -17.07
C VAL A 134 9.06 -9.84 -16.10
N GLU A 135 10.08 -9.12 -16.53
CA GLU A 135 10.77 -8.14 -15.69
C GLU A 135 10.05 -6.81 -15.72
N LYS A 136 9.30 -6.54 -16.78
CA LYS A 136 8.56 -5.30 -17.00
C LYS A 136 7.34 -5.51 -17.90
N TYR A 137 6.36 -4.65 -17.74
CA TYR A 137 5.25 -4.48 -18.68
C TYR A 137 5.36 -3.12 -19.36
N VAL A 138 5.22 -3.09 -20.69
CA VAL A 138 5.18 -1.86 -21.49
C VAL A 138 3.79 -1.70 -22.07
N PHE A 139 3.20 -0.52 -21.93
CA PHE A 139 1.86 -0.21 -22.44
C PHE A 139 1.72 1.29 -22.74
N ASN A 140 1.29 1.64 -23.92
CA ASN A 140 1.12 3.03 -24.36
C ASN A 140 2.34 3.92 -24.07
N GLY A 141 3.55 3.37 -24.18
CA GLY A 141 4.80 4.06 -23.87
C GLY A 141 5.15 4.16 -22.38
N TRP A 142 4.30 3.69 -21.48
CA TRP A 142 4.59 3.54 -20.06
C TRP A 142 5.29 2.21 -19.79
N GLU A 143 6.22 2.19 -18.85
CA GLU A 143 6.92 0.97 -18.42
C GLU A 143 6.69 0.72 -16.92
N LEU A 144 6.11 -0.43 -16.56
CA LEU A 144 6.01 -0.90 -15.19
C LEU A 144 7.15 -1.89 -14.93
N ASP A 145 8.16 -1.46 -14.17
CA ASP A 145 9.27 -2.32 -13.73
C ASP A 145 8.86 -3.09 -12.47
N ILE A 146 8.89 -4.42 -12.56
CA ILE A 146 8.45 -5.31 -11.48
C ILE A 146 9.47 -5.34 -10.35
N ASN A 147 10.76 -5.29 -10.66
CA ASN A 147 11.83 -5.43 -9.68
C ASN A 147 11.97 -4.18 -8.81
N SER A 148 12.00 -3.02 -9.45
CA SER A 148 12.10 -1.72 -8.77
C SER A 148 10.75 -1.20 -8.24
N ARG A 149 9.63 -1.77 -8.70
CA ARG A 149 8.26 -1.31 -8.44
C ARG A 149 8.07 0.16 -8.85
N SER A 150 8.62 0.52 -9.97
CA SER A 150 8.51 1.87 -10.53
C SER A 150 7.69 1.87 -11.81
N LEU A 151 7.04 3.00 -12.04
CA LEU A 151 6.33 3.32 -13.27
C LEU A 151 7.12 4.42 -13.98
N VAL A 152 7.55 4.15 -15.20
CA VAL A 152 8.28 5.12 -16.03
C VAL A 152 7.35 5.67 -17.09
N SER A 153 7.28 7.00 -17.21
CA SER A 153 6.46 7.67 -18.23
C SER A 153 7.11 7.62 -19.61
N PRO A 154 6.34 7.86 -20.67
CA PRO A 154 6.89 8.05 -22.02
C PRO A 154 7.94 9.15 -22.12
N ASP A 155 7.86 10.16 -21.25
CA ASP A 155 8.82 11.29 -21.16
C ASP A 155 10.08 10.95 -20.35
N GLY A 156 10.14 9.75 -19.75
CA GLY A 156 11.28 9.26 -18.97
C GLY A 156 11.23 9.58 -17.46
N ASP A 157 10.15 10.18 -16.97
CA ASP A 157 9.96 10.38 -15.54
C ASP A 157 9.68 9.07 -14.82
N SER A 158 10.37 8.82 -13.70
CA SER A 158 10.21 7.60 -12.90
C SER A 158 9.49 7.86 -11.59
N TYR A 159 8.41 7.12 -11.37
CA TYR A 159 7.56 7.18 -10.18
C TYR A 159 7.69 5.90 -9.37
N LYS A 160 8.18 5.99 -8.15
CA LYS A 160 8.15 4.87 -7.21
C LYS A 160 6.72 4.64 -6.73
N LEU A 161 6.15 3.50 -7.07
CA LEU A 161 4.76 3.21 -6.70
C LEU A 161 4.66 2.68 -5.27
N PRO A 162 3.74 3.22 -4.43
CA PRO A 162 3.29 2.55 -3.22
C PRO A 162 2.82 1.12 -3.51
N ARG A 163 2.92 0.24 -2.52
CA ARG A 163 2.66 -1.21 -2.71
C ARG A 163 1.25 -1.50 -3.22
N SER A 164 0.25 -0.77 -2.75
CA SER A 164 -1.14 -0.93 -3.19
C SER A 164 -1.31 -0.56 -4.67
N GLU A 165 -0.72 0.54 -5.13
CA GLU A 165 -0.75 0.96 -6.53
C GLU A 165 -0.03 -0.04 -7.43
N PHE A 166 1.18 -0.41 -7.05
CA PHE A 166 1.97 -1.39 -7.79
C PHE A 166 1.21 -2.72 -7.98
N ARG A 167 0.61 -3.25 -6.90
CA ARG A 167 -0.15 -4.51 -6.97
C ARG A 167 -1.40 -4.41 -7.83
N ALA A 168 -2.12 -3.29 -7.74
CA ALA A 168 -3.28 -3.05 -8.58
C ALA A 168 -2.88 -2.98 -10.05
N LEU A 169 -1.83 -2.21 -10.37
CA LEU A 169 -1.37 -2.04 -11.74
C LEU A 169 -0.79 -3.34 -12.32
N LEU A 170 0.02 -4.07 -11.55
CA LEU A 170 0.52 -5.38 -11.94
C LEU A 170 -0.63 -6.36 -12.23
N HIS A 171 -1.65 -6.39 -11.36
CA HIS A 171 -2.80 -7.25 -11.59
C HIS A 171 -3.58 -6.89 -12.85
N PHE A 172 -3.67 -5.61 -13.20
CA PHE A 172 -4.24 -5.16 -14.47
C PHE A 172 -3.40 -5.61 -15.67
N CYS A 173 -2.09 -5.47 -15.62
CA CYS A 173 -1.20 -5.94 -16.69
C CYS A 173 -1.25 -7.46 -16.87
N GLU A 174 -1.40 -8.23 -15.80
CA GLU A 174 -1.58 -9.69 -15.85
C GLU A 174 -2.96 -10.11 -16.40
N ASN A 175 -3.94 -9.21 -16.44
CA ASN A 175 -5.32 -9.48 -16.85
C ASN A 175 -5.86 -8.40 -17.80
N PRO A 176 -5.19 -8.15 -18.94
CA PRO A 176 -5.58 -7.08 -19.84
C PRO A 176 -7.00 -7.28 -20.39
N GLY A 177 -7.74 -6.20 -20.52
CA GLY A 177 -9.10 -6.19 -21.07
C GLY A 177 -10.19 -6.81 -20.19
N LYS A 178 -9.83 -7.54 -19.11
CA LYS A 178 -10.81 -8.14 -18.19
C LYS A 178 -11.31 -7.12 -17.18
N ILE A 179 -12.61 -7.20 -16.86
CA ILE A 179 -13.20 -6.41 -15.77
C ILE A 179 -12.72 -7.01 -14.45
N GLN A 180 -12.15 -6.17 -13.60
CA GLN A 180 -11.72 -6.51 -12.24
C GLN A 180 -12.70 -5.89 -11.25
N THR A 181 -13.36 -6.72 -10.44
CA THR A 181 -14.28 -6.20 -9.42
C THR A 181 -13.53 -5.49 -8.29
N ARG A 182 -14.21 -4.61 -7.55
CA ARG A 182 -13.61 -3.98 -6.35
C ARG A 182 -13.16 -5.00 -5.32
N ALA A 183 -13.90 -6.11 -5.18
CA ALA A 183 -13.54 -7.19 -4.26
C ALA A 183 -12.25 -7.90 -4.68
N ASP A 184 -12.10 -8.23 -5.97
CA ASP A 184 -10.89 -8.87 -6.50
C ASP A 184 -9.67 -7.96 -6.37
N LEU A 185 -9.80 -6.69 -6.77
CA LEU A 185 -8.72 -5.72 -6.64
C LEU A 185 -8.30 -5.54 -5.18
N LEU A 186 -9.25 -5.37 -4.24
CA LEU A 186 -8.94 -5.21 -2.83
C LEU A 186 -8.21 -6.44 -2.28
N LYS A 187 -8.69 -7.64 -2.63
CA LYS A 187 -8.06 -8.90 -2.24
C LYS A 187 -6.64 -9.02 -2.78
N LYS A 188 -6.39 -8.58 -4.01
CA LYS A 188 -5.04 -8.56 -4.60
C LYS A 188 -4.15 -7.51 -3.96
N MET A 189 -4.65 -6.32 -3.68
CA MET A 189 -3.89 -5.22 -3.08
C MET A 189 -3.53 -5.49 -1.62
N THR A 190 -4.51 -5.88 -0.81
CA THR A 190 -4.39 -5.94 0.65
C THR A 190 -4.56 -7.33 1.26
N GLY A 191 -5.15 -8.29 0.52
CA GLY A 191 -5.45 -9.64 0.99
C GLY A 191 -6.73 -9.77 1.84
N ARG A 192 -7.48 -8.69 2.00
CA ARG A 192 -8.71 -8.67 2.79
C ARG A 192 -9.98 -8.65 1.93
N GLU A 193 -11.10 -8.98 2.54
CA GLU A 193 -12.42 -8.92 1.92
C GLU A 193 -12.96 -7.48 1.91
N LEU A 194 -13.78 -7.17 0.91
CA LEU A 194 -14.43 -5.87 0.76
C LEU A 194 -15.52 -5.70 1.85
N LYS A 195 -15.46 -4.59 2.60
CA LYS A 195 -16.50 -4.18 3.54
C LYS A 195 -17.40 -3.10 2.93
N PRO A 196 -18.63 -2.93 3.41
CA PRO A 196 -19.48 -1.80 3.02
C PRO A 196 -18.74 -0.45 3.19
N HIS A 197 -18.92 0.45 2.25
CA HIS A 197 -18.29 1.78 2.24
C HIS A 197 -16.77 1.80 2.18
N ASP A 198 -16.12 0.71 1.80
CA ASP A 198 -14.67 0.65 1.61
C ASP A 198 -14.26 1.39 0.34
N ARG A 199 -13.47 2.45 0.49
CA ARG A 199 -12.99 3.30 -0.60
C ARG A 199 -11.56 3.01 -1.05
N THR A 200 -10.90 2.02 -0.44
CA THR A 200 -9.48 1.72 -0.71
C THR A 200 -9.18 1.55 -2.20
N VAL A 201 -10.01 0.78 -2.90
CA VAL A 201 -9.82 0.53 -4.34
C VAL A 201 -10.01 1.81 -5.14
N ASP A 202 -11.13 2.52 -4.92
CA ASP A 202 -11.46 3.72 -5.69
C ASP A 202 -10.36 4.79 -5.53
N VAL A 203 -9.84 4.99 -4.32
CA VAL A 203 -8.75 5.92 -4.02
C VAL A 203 -7.45 5.48 -4.70
N THR A 204 -7.10 4.19 -4.61
CA THR A 204 -5.89 3.67 -5.27
C THR A 204 -5.96 3.83 -6.78
N ILE A 205 -7.09 3.51 -7.41
CA ILE A 205 -7.27 3.69 -8.86
C ILE A 205 -7.17 5.17 -9.25
N ARG A 206 -7.75 6.07 -8.46
CA ARG A 206 -7.62 7.52 -8.68
C ARG A 206 -6.16 7.98 -8.63
N ARG A 207 -5.36 7.45 -7.69
CA ARG A 207 -3.94 7.78 -7.57
C ARG A 207 -3.14 7.26 -8.76
N ILE A 208 -3.37 6.02 -9.19
CA ILE A 208 -2.72 5.46 -10.38
C ILE A 208 -3.05 6.33 -11.62
N ARG A 209 -4.31 6.72 -11.79
CA ARG A 209 -4.71 7.58 -12.91
C ARG A 209 -3.99 8.93 -12.93
N LYS A 210 -3.70 9.51 -11.75
CA LYS A 210 -2.94 10.78 -11.66
C LYS A 210 -1.55 10.69 -12.29
N HIS A 211 -0.87 9.52 -12.22
CA HIS A 211 0.40 9.35 -12.91
C HIS A 211 0.19 9.45 -14.42
N PHE A 212 -0.83 8.82 -14.96
CA PHE A 212 -1.12 8.85 -16.40
C PHE A 212 -1.56 10.24 -16.89
N GLU A 213 -2.31 10.98 -16.09
CA GLU A 213 -2.78 12.34 -16.38
C GLU A 213 -1.62 13.36 -16.44
N SER A 214 -0.44 13.03 -15.92
CA SER A 214 0.73 13.90 -16.00
C SER A 214 1.29 14.04 -17.41
N VAL A 215 0.99 13.09 -18.30
CA VAL A 215 1.43 13.08 -19.70
C VAL A 215 0.26 13.43 -20.62
N SER A 216 0.38 14.54 -21.34
CA SER A 216 -0.65 15.01 -22.27
C SER A 216 -0.91 14.02 -23.42
N GLY A 217 -2.18 13.75 -23.70
CA GLY A 217 -2.56 12.85 -24.79
C GLY A 217 -2.54 11.36 -24.42
N THR A 218 -2.23 11.00 -23.19
CA THR A 218 -2.37 9.61 -22.74
C THR A 218 -3.83 9.16 -22.84
N PRO A 219 -4.12 8.02 -23.49
CA PRO A 219 -5.47 7.48 -23.54
C PRO A 219 -5.91 6.99 -22.15
N GLU A 220 -7.21 6.72 -21.97
CA GLU A 220 -7.72 6.16 -20.72
C GLU A 220 -7.17 4.74 -20.50
N ILE A 221 -6.13 4.59 -19.67
CA ILE A 221 -5.46 3.30 -19.39
C ILE A 221 -6.30 2.43 -18.46
N ILE A 222 -7.03 3.01 -17.52
CA ILE A 222 -7.93 2.28 -16.62
C ILE A 222 -9.32 2.87 -16.70
N ALA A 223 -10.25 2.16 -17.33
CA ALA A 223 -11.64 2.57 -17.46
C ALA A 223 -12.48 2.14 -16.24
N THR A 224 -13.48 2.94 -15.87
CA THR A 224 -14.50 2.57 -14.89
C THR A 224 -15.69 1.92 -15.61
N ILE A 225 -16.02 0.70 -15.23
CA ILE A 225 -17.20 -0.02 -15.70
C ILE A 225 -18.26 0.09 -14.60
N HIS A 226 -19.24 0.95 -14.84
CA HIS A 226 -20.26 1.27 -13.84
C HIS A 226 -21.01 0.02 -13.36
N GLY A 227 -21.10 -0.13 -12.04
CA GLY A 227 -21.75 -1.29 -11.40
C GLY A 227 -20.89 -2.55 -11.31
N GLU A 228 -19.80 -2.68 -12.08
CA GLU A 228 -18.99 -3.89 -12.15
C GLU A 228 -17.59 -3.72 -11.54
N GLY A 229 -16.86 -2.66 -11.91
CA GLY A 229 -15.50 -2.45 -11.42
C GLY A 229 -14.64 -1.62 -12.35
N TYR A 230 -13.43 -2.10 -12.63
CA TYR A 230 -12.43 -1.42 -13.44
C TYR A 230 -11.85 -2.35 -14.50
N ARG A 231 -11.44 -1.79 -15.64
CA ARG A 231 -10.82 -2.53 -16.73
C ARG A 231 -9.56 -1.83 -17.20
N PHE A 232 -8.51 -2.60 -17.41
CA PHE A 232 -7.29 -2.13 -18.04
C PHE A 232 -7.50 -2.04 -19.56
N CYS A 233 -7.23 -0.86 -20.10
CA CYS A 233 -7.38 -0.53 -21.53
C CYS A 233 -6.04 -0.19 -22.17
N GLY A 234 -4.92 -0.31 -21.45
CA GLY A 234 -3.58 -0.10 -22.01
C GLY A 234 -3.24 -1.16 -23.05
N ASP A 235 -2.65 -0.73 -24.16
CA ASP A 235 -2.14 -1.62 -25.20
C ASP A 235 -0.78 -2.17 -24.74
N LEU A 236 -0.77 -3.43 -24.28
CA LEU A 236 0.45 -4.12 -23.87
C LEU A 236 1.31 -4.46 -25.08
N GLU A 237 2.58 -4.12 -24.99
CA GLU A 237 3.60 -4.51 -25.96
C GLU A 237 4.14 -5.90 -25.62
N ASP A 238 4.36 -6.74 -26.65
CA ASP A 238 4.85 -8.12 -26.53
C ASP A 238 6.34 -8.20 -26.13
#